data_a91a584ca01e2304aed638e7c7b97272
#
_entry.id   a91a584ca01e2304aed638e7c7b97272
#
_cell.length_a   1.000
_cell.length_b   1.000
_cell.length_c   1.000
_cell.angle_alpha   90.00
_cell.angle_beta   90.00
_cell.angle_gamma   90.00
#
_symmetry.space_group_name_H-M   'P 1'
#
loop_
_entity.id
_entity.type
_entity.pdbx_description
1 polymer ?
#
loop_
_entity_poly.entity_id
_entity_poly.type
_entity_poly.pdbx_seq_one_letter_code
_entity_poly.pdbx_strand_id
1 'polypeptide(L)'
;DRGGQVYFLHNDIKKLPFLLERLSSFFPMARVAVGHGQMPSKQLEKTILSFFDGGVDILICTTIIESGLDVPNANTIIINNAQKLGLSQLYQIRGRVGRGERQAFCFLCVPAGTVLLSEAYQRLKAIEYYSDLGSGYQIAMKDLEIRGAGNLFGYEQKKNQVSD
;
A
#
# COMPACT_ATOMS: atom_id res chain seq x y z
N ASP A 1 3.59 2.78 21.35
CA ASP A 1 3.92 3.89 22.27
C ASP A 1 3.60 5.29 21.70
N ARG A 2 3.26 5.40 20.40
CA ARG A 2 2.89 6.69 19.79
C ARG A 2 1.38 6.93 19.77
N GLY A 3 0.59 5.93 20.11
CA GLY A 3 -0.85 5.92 19.85
C GLY A 3 -1.19 5.99 18.37
N GLY A 4 -2.44 5.80 18.01
CA GLY A 4 -2.90 5.82 16.61
C GLY A 4 -3.24 4.44 16.09
N GLN A 5 -3.70 4.42 14.84
CA GLN A 5 -4.18 3.23 14.17
C GLN A 5 -3.28 2.88 12.96
N VAL A 6 -3.31 1.62 12.56
CA VAL A 6 -2.44 1.08 11.52
C VAL A 6 -3.27 0.50 10.39
N TYR A 7 -2.98 0.91 9.16
CA TYR A 7 -3.34 0.15 7.96
C TYR A 7 -2.27 -0.89 7.64
N PHE A 8 -2.67 -2.13 7.47
CA PHE A 8 -1.80 -3.20 6.95
C PHE A 8 -2.33 -3.66 5.59
N LEU A 9 -1.73 -3.20 4.52
CA LEU A 9 -2.17 -3.49 3.16
C LEU A 9 -1.53 -4.77 2.63
N HIS A 10 -2.38 -5.69 2.17
CA HIS A 10 -1.97 -6.94 1.52
C HIS A 10 -3.02 -7.38 0.49
N ASN A 11 -2.62 -7.49 -0.78
CA ASN A 11 -3.56 -7.71 -1.89
C ASN A 11 -3.94 -9.18 -2.16
N ASP A 12 -3.34 -10.14 -1.47
CA ASP A 12 -3.74 -11.55 -1.59
C ASP A 12 -4.81 -11.88 -0.54
N ILE A 13 -6.08 -11.84 -0.95
CA ILE A 13 -7.25 -12.07 -0.09
C ILE A 13 -7.16 -13.43 0.63
N LYS A 14 -6.62 -14.46 -0.04
CA LYS A 14 -6.50 -15.81 0.54
C LYS A 14 -5.57 -15.85 1.75
N LYS A 15 -4.64 -14.91 1.86
CA LYS A 15 -3.70 -14.82 2.97
C LYS A 15 -4.17 -13.94 4.13
N LEU A 16 -5.25 -13.19 3.96
CA LEU A 16 -5.73 -12.27 5.01
C LEU A 16 -6.14 -13.00 6.31
N PRO A 17 -6.81 -14.18 6.29
CA PRO A 17 -7.10 -14.91 7.52
C PRO A 17 -5.83 -15.33 8.29
N PHE A 18 -4.80 -15.77 7.58
CA PHE A 18 -3.52 -16.12 8.18
C PHE A 18 -2.82 -14.89 8.80
N LEU A 19 -2.86 -13.75 8.10
CA LEU A 19 -2.31 -12.51 8.63
C LEU A 19 -3.07 -12.02 9.87
N LEU A 20 -4.40 -12.15 9.88
CA LEU A 20 -5.23 -11.83 11.03
C LEU A 20 -4.82 -12.66 12.25
N GLU A 21 -4.69 -13.96 12.09
CA GLU A 21 -4.27 -14.87 13.17
C GLU A 21 -2.88 -14.50 13.69
N ARG A 22 -1.91 -14.29 12.79
CA ARG A 22 -0.54 -13.93 13.17
C ARG A 22 -0.45 -12.60 13.88
N LEU A 23 -1.08 -11.55 13.35
CA LEU A 23 -1.03 -10.23 13.97
C LEU A 23 -1.76 -10.23 15.34
N SER A 24 -2.89 -10.93 15.46
CA SER A 24 -3.58 -11.08 16.74
C SER A 24 -2.74 -11.83 17.78
N SER A 25 -1.95 -12.82 17.34
CA SER A 25 -1.03 -13.55 18.22
C SER A 25 0.17 -12.69 18.66
N PHE A 26 0.75 -11.89 17.74
CA PHE A 26 1.87 -11.01 18.08
C PHE A 26 1.46 -9.81 18.92
N PHE A 27 0.24 -9.34 18.75
CA PHE A 27 -0.29 -8.15 19.43
C PHE A 27 -1.61 -8.47 20.13
N PRO A 28 -1.60 -9.28 21.20
CA PRO A 28 -2.84 -9.77 21.83
C PRO A 28 -3.70 -8.66 22.44
N MET A 29 -3.13 -7.49 22.69
CA MET A 29 -3.85 -6.33 23.19
C MET A 29 -4.43 -5.45 22.07
N ALA A 30 -4.06 -5.68 20.82
CA ALA A 30 -4.56 -4.91 19.68
C ALA A 30 -5.82 -5.56 19.08
N ARG A 31 -6.79 -4.73 18.77
CA ARG A 31 -8.00 -5.13 18.05
C ARG A 31 -7.70 -5.13 16.56
N VAL A 32 -7.59 -6.32 15.98
CA VAL A 32 -7.25 -6.52 14.58
C VAL A 32 -8.51 -6.89 13.79
N ALA A 33 -8.73 -6.26 12.65
CA ALA A 33 -9.83 -6.58 11.74
C ALA A 33 -9.36 -6.69 10.29
N VAL A 34 -10.18 -7.33 9.46
CA VAL A 34 -9.94 -7.50 8.02
C VAL A 34 -11.04 -6.81 7.22
N GLY A 35 -10.65 -6.08 6.16
CA GLY A 35 -11.55 -5.44 5.21
C GLY A 35 -11.09 -5.65 3.76
N HIS A 36 -11.93 -6.23 2.89
CA HIS A 36 -11.64 -6.39 1.47
C HIS A 36 -12.90 -6.37 0.61
N GLY A 37 -12.76 -6.05 -0.68
CA GLY A 37 -13.88 -5.82 -1.60
C GLY A 37 -14.77 -7.05 -1.90
N GLN A 38 -14.35 -8.27 -1.54
CA GLN A 38 -15.16 -9.47 -1.70
C GLN A 38 -16.04 -9.79 -0.48
N MET A 39 -15.93 -9.00 0.60
CA MET A 39 -16.81 -9.13 1.75
C MET A 39 -18.21 -8.59 1.43
N PRO A 40 -19.26 -9.10 2.12
CA PRO A 40 -20.58 -8.48 2.07
C PRO A 40 -20.49 -6.99 2.44
N SER A 41 -21.12 -6.11 1.64
CA SER A 41 -21.01 -4.66 1.78
C SER A 41 -21.31 -4.16 3.20
N LYS A 42 -22.35 -4.71 3.84
CA LYS A 42 -22.70 -4.34 5.23
C LYS A 42 -21.60 -4.71 6.24
N GLN A 43 -20.94 -5.85 6.04
CA GLN A 43 -19.85 -6.27 6.93
C GLN A 43 -18.62 -5.38 6.73
N LEU A 44 -18.27 -5.08 5.47
CA LEU A 44 -17.16 -4.19 5.16
C LEU A 44 -17.41 -2.80 5.75
N GLU A 45 -18.60 -2.23 5.53
CA GLU A 45 -19.00 -0.94 6.08
C GLU A 45 -18.89 -0.91 7.61
N LYS A 46 -19.41 -1.92 8.30
CA LYS A 46 -19.29 -2.04 9.76
C LYS A 46 -17.84 -2.07 10.22
N THR A 47 -16.98 -2.81 9.54
CA THR A 47 -15.53 -2.90 9.86
C THR A 47 -14.86 -1.54 9.69
N ILE A 48 -15.16 -0.85 8.60
CA ILE A 48 -14.61 0.47 8.29
C ILE A 48 -15.06 1.51 9.30
N LEU A 49 -16.35 1.55 9.64
CA LEU A 49 -16.88 2.45 10.67
C LEU A 49 -16.23 2.17 12.03
N SER A 50 -16.10 0.90 12.41
CA SER A 50 -15.41 0.52 13.64
C SER A 50 -13.95 0.97 13.66
N PHE A 51 -13.25 0.93 12.52
CA PHE A 51 -11.89 1.46 12.40
C PHE A 51 -11.88 2.98 12.51
N PHE A 52 -12.80 3.67 11.86
CA PHE A 52 -12.95 5.12 11.95
C PHE A 52 -13.19 5.58 13.39
N ASP A 53 -14.07 4.90 14.11
CA ASP A 53 -14.45 5.22 15.50
C ASP A 53 -13.41 4.77 16.55
N GLY A 54 -12.27 4.23 16.11
CA GLY A 54 -11.22 3.74 17.01
C GLY A 54 -11.51 2.41 17.68
N GLY A 55 -12.50 1.66 17.22
CA GLY A 55 -12.83 0.31 17.70
C GLY A 55 -11.88 -0.77 17.18
N VAL A 56 -11.06 -0.46 16.17
CA VAL A 56 -10.04 -1.35 15.60
C VAL A 56 -8.70 -0.61 15.60
N ASP A 57 -7.64 -1.28 16.03
CA ASP A 57 -6.29 -0.71 16.12
C ASP A 57 -5.47 -1.00 14.85
N ILE A 58 -5.65 -2.18 14.26
CA ILE A 58 -4.98 -2.61 13.03
C ILE A 58 -6.03 -3.09 12.03
N LEU A 59 -6.13 -2.41 10.88
CA LEU A 59 -6.98 -2.85 9.77
C LEU A 59 -6.12 -3.50 8.70
N ILE A 60 -6.28 -4.82 8.54
CA ILE A 60 -5.70 -5.56 7.41
C ILE A 60 -6.64 -5.39 6.21
N CYS A 61 -6.14 -4.84 5.11
CA CYS A 61 -6.98 -4.52 3.97
C CYS A 61 -6.27 -4.73 2.62
N THR A 62 -7.08 -4.82 1.57
CA THR A 62 -6.61 -4.73 0.20
C THR A 62 -6.56 -3.25 -0.24
N THR A 63 -6.33 -2.98 -1.52
CA THR A 63 -6.30 -1.62 -2.09
C THR A 63 -7.64 -0.87 -2.03
N ILE A 64 -8.68 -1.42 -1.39
CA ILE A 64 -9.96 -0.72 -1.16
C ILE A 64 -9.81 0.63 -0.47
N ILE A 65 -8.73 0.83 0.29
CA ILE A 65 -8.44 2.11 0.97
C ILE A 65 -8.12 3.25 0.00
N GLU A 66 -7.88 2.96 -1.29
CA GLU A 66 -7.76 4.00 -2.32
C GLU A 66 -9.03 4.84 -2.43
N SER A 67 -10.19 4.27 -2.09
CA SER A 67 -11.52 4.83 -2.32
C SER A 67 -11.98 5.90 -1.32
N GLY A 68 -11.09 6.53 -0.56
CA GLY A 68 -11.47 7.74 0.16
C GLY A 68 -11.73 7.61 1.66
N LEU A 69 -11.27 6.55 2.31
CA LEU A 69 -11.30 6.45 3.77
C LEU A 69 -10.25 7.37 4.39
N ASP A 70 -10.72 8.45 4.96
CA ASP A 70 -9.89 9.36 5.73
C ASP A 70 -10.08 9.09 7.24
N VAL A 71 -9.10 8.43 7.85
CA VAL A 71 -9.10 8.12 9.28
C VAL A 71 -8.04 8.99 9.95
N PRO A 72 -8.45 10.07 10.65
CA PRO A 72 -7.51 11.04 11.21
C PRO A 72 -6.49 10.44 12.17
N ASN A 73 -6.89 9.40 12.89
CA ASN A 73 -6.04 8.71 13.87
C ASN A 73 -5.13 7.62 13.28
N ALA A 74 -5.27 7.32 11.99
CA ALA A 74 -4.37 6.39 11.28
C ALA A 74 -3.06 7.12 10.92
N ASN A 75 -2.00 6.80 11.64
CA ASN A 75 -0.69 7.41 11.50
C ASN A 75 0.38 6.46 10.95
N THR A 76 0.03 5.24 10.67
CA THR A 76 0.97 4.23 10.17
C THR A 76 0.31 3.40 9.07
N ILE A 77 1.03 3.23 7.97
CA ILE A 77 0.63 2.31 6.90
C ILE A 77 1.79 1.37 6.57
N ILE A 78 1.50 0.08 6.51
CA ILE A 78 2.43 -0.96 6.11
C ILE A 78 1.94 -1.56 4.79
N ILE A 79 2.72 -1.44 3.74
CA ILE A 79 2.38 -1.95 2.41
C ILE A 79 3.20 -3.20 2.14
N ASN A 80 2.57 -4.36 2.27
CA ASN A 80 3.22 -5.64 2.02
C ASN A 80 3.25 -5.96 0.52
N ASN A 81 4.37 -6.47 0.02
CA ASN A 81 4.63 -6.66 -1.41
C ASN A 81 4.53 -5.35 -2.22
N ALA A 82 5.07 -4.27 -1.70
CA ALA A 82 4.99 -2.94 -2.31
C ALA A 82 5.53 -2.89 -3.75
N GLN A 83 6.49 -3.76 -4.12
CA GLN A 83 7.04 -3.86 -5.46
C GLN A 83 6.02 -4.24 -6.54
N LYS A 84 4.88 -4.82 -6.15
CA LYS A 84 3.79 -5.21 -7.06
C LYS A 84 2.83 -4.07 -7.39
N LEU A 85 2.92 -2.95 -6.69
CA LEU A 85 2.02 -1.81 -6.86
C LEU A 85 2.61 -0.79 -7.84
N GLY A 86 1.73 -0.11 -8.56
CA GLY A 86 2.08 1.03 -9.39
C GLY A 86 2.44 2.25 -8.57
N LEU A 87 3.21 3.19 -9.14
CA LEU A 87 3.66 4.39 -8.44
C LEU A 87 2.48 5.28 -8.00
N SER A 88 1.49 5.45 -8.87
CA SER A 88 0.27 6.21 -8.54
C SER A 88 -0.52 5.57 -7.41
N GLN A 89 -0.62 4.23 -7.38
CA GLN A 89 -1.26 3.50 -6.27
C GLN A 89 -0.51 3.72 -4.95
N LEU A 90 0.81 3.56 -4.95
CA LEU A 90 1.65 3.78 -3.77
C LEU A 90 1.47 5.21 -3.23
N TYR A 91 1.41 6.20 -4.12
CA TYR A 91 1.18 7.59 -3.74
C TYR A 91 -0.18 7.80 -3.09
N GLN A 92 -1.25 7.28 -3.67
CA GLN A 92 -2.61 7.39 -3.14
C GLN A 92 -2.75 6.68 -1.80
N ILE A 93 -2.18 5.49 -1.65
CA ILE A 93 -2.20 4.70 -0.42
C ILE A 93 -1.42 5.43 0.68
N ARG A 94 -0.23 5.93 0.39
CA ARG A 94 0.57 6.73 1.34
C ARG A 94 -0.19 7.96 1.81
N GLY A 95 -0.96 8.59 0.93
CA GLY A 95 -1.78 9.77 1.25
C GLY A 95 -2.93 9.51 2.22
N ARG A 96 -3.18 8.26 2.63
CA ARG A 96 -4.21 7.91 3.63
C ARG A 96 -3.76 8.11 5.07
N VAL A 97 -2.48 8.36 5.31
CA VAL A 97 -1.94 8.68 6.62
C VAL A 97 -1.26 10.06 6.60
N GLY A 98 -1.06 10.67 7.77
CA GLY A 98 -0.36 11.95 7.87
C GLY A 98 -1.27 13.17 7.79
N ARG A 99 -2.57 13.01 7.97
CA ARG A 99 -3.55 14.11 7.98
C ARG A 99 -3.86 14.65 9.38
N GLY A 100 -3.30 14.01 10.42
CA GLY A 100 -3.42 14.44 11.80
C GLY A 100 -2.18 15.20 12.28
N GLU A 101 -2.18 15.59 13.55
CA GLU A 101 -1.06 16.29 14.19
C GLU A 101 0.16 15.37 14.46
N ARG A 102 -0.05 14.06 14.42
CA ARG A 102 1.00 13.06 14.67
C ARG A 102 1.78 12.75 13.42
N GLN A 103 3.09 12.60 13.57
CA GLN A 103 3.94 12.14 12.47
C GLN A 103 3.46 10.79 11.93
N ALA A 104 3.27 10.71 10.63
CA ALA A 104 2.89 9.49 9.94
C ALA A 104 4.09 8.73 9.39
N PHE A 105 3.91 7.41 9.28
CA PHE A 105 4.91 6.49 8.73
C PHE A 105 4.29 5.61 7.66
N CYS A 106 5.01 5.47 6.55
CA CYS A 106 4.68 4.54 5.47
C CYS A 106 5.83 3.55 5.28
N PHE A 107 5.58 2.27 5.54
CA PHE A 107 6.56 1.21 5.37
C PHE A 107 6.28 0.44 4.08
N LEU A 108 7.25 0.44 3.16
CA LEU A 108 7.20 -0.31 1.91
C LEU A 108 7.94 -1.63 2.10
N CYS A 109 7.20 -2.72 2.28
CA CYS A 109 7.76 -4.04 2.54
C CYS A 109 7.92 -4.83 1.25
N VAL A 110 9.12 -5.36 1.03
CA VAL A 110 9.45 -6.28 -0.05
C VAL A 110 9.91 -7.60 0.57
N PRO A 111 9.40 -8.77 0.11
CA PRO A 111 9.82 -10.04 0.67
C PRO A 111 11.33 -10.26 0.52
N ALA A 112 11.95 -10.85 1.54
CA ALA A 112 13.37 -11.19 1.51
C ALA A 112 13.68 -12.10 0.31
N GLY A 113 14.82 -11.87 -0.34
CA GLY A 113 15.23 -12.62 -1.52
C GLY A 113 14.51 -12.25 -2.82
N THR A 114 13.60 -11.28 -2.82
CA THR A 114 12.97 -10.79 -4.05
C THR A 114 13.97 -10.05 -4.91
N VAL A 115 14.14 -10.49 -6.16
CA VAL A 115 14.88 -9.73 -7.18
C VAL A 115 13.94 -8.65 -7.73
N LEU A 116 14.27 -7.39 -7.48
CA LEU A 116 13.50 -6.27 -8.00
C LEU A 116 13.88 -6.00 -9.46
N LEU A 117 12.88 -6.00 -10.33
CA LEU A 117 13.03 -5.48 -11.69
C LEU A 117 13.33 -3.97 -11.62
N SER A 118 14.04 -3.44 -12.63
CA SER A 118 14.45 -2.03 -12.70
C SER A 118 13.27 -1.07 -12.47
N GLU A 119 12.14 -1.30 -13.12
CA GLU A 119 10.95 -0.46 -12.98
C GLU A 119 10.37 -0.49 -11.54
N ALA A 120 10.30 -1.67 -10.91
CA ALA A 120 9.81 -1.80 -9.54
C ALA A 120 10.74 -1.06 -8.56
N TYR A 121 12.05 -1.19 -8.73
CA TYR A 121 13.04 -0.47 -7.95
C TYR A 121 12.88 1.05 -8.11
N GLN A 122 12.74 1.54 -9.34
CA GLN A 122 12.55 2.97 -9.62
C GLN A 122 11.27 3.52 -8.99
N ARG A 123 10.15 2.76 -9.03
CA ARG A 123 8.90 3.17 -8.36
C ARG A 123 9.06 3.30 -6.85
N LEU A 124 9.69 2.31 -6.20
CA LEU A 124 9.92 2.35 -4.76
C LEU A 124 10.84 3.51 -4.36
N LYS A 125 11.89 3.75 -5.13
CA LYS A 125 12.79 4.90 -4.92
C LYS A 125 12.09 6.23 -5.15
N ALA A 126 11.23 6.35 -6.13
CA ALA A 126 10.46 7.57 -6.38
C ALA A 126 9.52 7.90 -5.21
N ILE A 127 8.77 6.92 -4.69
CA ILE A 127 7.84 7.15 -3.59
C ILE A 127 8.57 7.48 -2.27
N GLU A 128 9.79 6.95 -2.08
CA GLU A 128 10.65 7.28 -0.95
C GLU A 128 11.19 8.71 -1.07
N TYR A 129 11.69 9.10 -2.25
CA TYR A 129 12.28 10.41 -2.50
C TYR A 129 11.25 11.55 -2.43
N TYR A 130 10.10 11.39 -3.08
CA TYR A 130 9.02 12.38 -3.06
C TYR A 130 8.12 12.16 -1.84
N SER A 131 8.66 12.35 -0.64
CA SER A 131 7.98 12.07 0.62
C SER A 131 6.97 13.15 1.04
N ASP A 132 7.05 14.35 0.47
CA ASP A 132 6.20 15.46 0.86
C ASP A 132 4.75 15.28 0.39
N LEU A 133 3.82 15.69 1.24
CA LEU A 133 2.41 15.84 0.85
C LEU A 133 2.33 16.93 -0.24
N GLY A 134 1.68 16.63 -1.36
CA GLY A 134 1.59 17.55 -2.50
C GLY A 134 2.60 17.29 -3.62
N SER A 135 3.44 16.25 -3.52
CA SER A 135 4.36 15.84 -4.59
C SER A 135 3.66 15.09 -5.76
N GLY A 136 2.33 15.20 -5.89
CA GLY A 136 1.55 14.48 -6.90
C GLY A 136 1.97 14.74 -8.34
N TYR A 137 2.35 15.98 -8.67
CA TYR A 137 2.85 16.32 -10.00
C TYR A 137 4.17 15.60 -10.32
N GLN A 138 5.13 15.65 -9.39
CA GLN A 138 6.44 15.00 -9.55
C GLN A 138 6.30 13.48 -9.65
N ILE A 139 5.40 12.88 -8.87
CA ILE A 139 5.06 11.46 -8.94
C ILE A 139 4.45 11.10 -10.29
N ALA A 140 3.51 11.89 -10.81
CA ALA A 140 2.88 11.66 -12.11
C ALA A 140 3.91 11.74 -13.26
N MET A 141 4.79 12.71 -13.24
CA MET A 141 5.86 12.86 -14.23
C MET A 141 6.85 11.68 -14.14
N LYS A 142 7.21 11.26 -12.94
CA LYS A 142 8.11 10.11 -12.75
C LYS A 142 7.47 8.80 -13.18
N ASP A 143 6.17 8.62 -12.97
CA ASP A 143 5.45 7.43 -13.44
C ASP A 143 5.46 7.34 -14.96
N LEU A 144 5.24 8.45 -15.67
CA LEU A 144 5.34 8.51 -17.12
C LEU A 144 6.76 8.19 -17.62
N GLU A 145 7.78 8.72 -16.98
CA GLU A 145 9.18 8.46 -17.32
C GLU A 145 9.52 6.97 -17.20
N ILE A 146 9.16 6.33 -16.10
CA ILE A 146 9.41 4.91 -15.83
C ILE A 146 8.69 4.03 -16.87
N ARG A 147 7.42 4.32 -17.18
CA ARG A 147 6.63 3.59 -18.21
C ARG A 147 7.20 3.80 -19.60
N GLY A 148 7.63 5.02 -19.94
CA GLY A 148 8.26 5.34 -21.23
C GLY A 148 9.56 4.58 -21.44
N ALA A 149 10.44 4.51 -20.45
CA ALA A 149 11.66 3.73 -20.48
C ALA A 149 11.40 2.22 -20.65
N GLY A 150 10.41 1.67 -19.91
CA GLY A 150 10.01 0.26 -20.05
C GLY A 150 9.52 -0.11 -21.44
N ASN A 151 8.78 0.78 -22.11
CA ASN A 151 8.32 0.57 -23.47
C ASN A 151 9.48 0.55 -24.50
N LEU A 152 10.48 1.38 -24.34
CA LEU A 152 11.66 1.38 -25.21
C LEU A 152 12.43 0.07 -25.14
N PHE A 153 12.68 -0.45 -23.94
CA PHE A 153 13.34 -1.74 -23.75
C PHE A 153 12.47 -2.93 -24.22
N GLY A 154 11.16 -2.84 -24.09
CA GLY A 154 10.22 -3.87 -24.58
C GLY A 154 10.20 -3.98 -26.11
N TYR A 155 10.38 -2.88 -26.82
CA TYR A 155 10.48 -2.88 -28.31
C TYR A 155 11.80 -3.48 -28.81
N GLU A 156 12.91 -3.28 -28.12
CA GLU A 156 14.21 -3.85 -28.51
C GLU A 156 14.23 -5.38 -28.31
N GLN A 157 13.62 -5.90 -27.26
CA GLN A 157 13.54 -7.36 -27.06
C GLN A 157 12.70 -8.07 -28.13
N LYS A 158 11.63 -7.44 -28.63
CA LYS A 158 10.82 -8.01 -29.73
C LYS A 158 11.53 -7.99 -31.07
N LYS A 159 12.40 -7.01 -31.34
CA LYS A 159 13.20 -6.97 -32.59
C LYS A 159 14.24 -8.08 -32.66
N ASN A 160 14.82 -8.50 -31.54
CA ASN A 160 15.82 -9.56 -31.51
C ASN A 160 15.23 -10.98 -31.56
N GLN A 161 13.91 -11.14 -31.42
CA GLN A 161 13.23 -12.45 -31.57
C GLN A 161 12.63 -12.71 -32.95
N VAL A 162 12.72 -11.77 -33.88
CA VAL A 162 12.16 -11.90 -35.25
C VAL A 162 13.26 -12.05 -36.31
N SER A 163 14.52 -12.24 -35.90
CA SER A 163 15.67 -12.37 -36.81
C SER A 163 16.37 -13.73 -36.65
N ASP A 164 15.59 -14.84 -36.62
CA ASP A 164 16.07 -16.20 -36.84
C ASP A 164 15.11 -16.96 -37.76
#